data_91c8809dadda157b3b55865b3fda6341
#
_entry.id   91c8809dadda157b3b55865b3fda6341
#
_cell.length_a   1.000
_cell.length_b   1.000
_cell.length_c   1.000
_cell.angle_alpha   90.00
_cell.angle_beta   90.00
_cell.angle_gamma   90.00
#
_symmetry.space_group_name_H-M   'P 1'
#
loop_
_entity.id
_entity.type
_entity.pdbx_description
1 polymer ?
#
loop_
_entity_poly.entity_id
_entity_poly.type
_entity_poly.pdbx_seq_one_letter_code
_entity_poly.pdbx_strand_id
1 'polypeptide(L)'
;PLSEKQSGWDWFSLSLDDGVKLMGFQLRQTDGSTFSSSSWIEPDGSLTSYGNKEFVAKPLNLHTVGEKKLPTRWRLLLKDKNVDVTVKAINPNAWMNLSIPYWEGPVEISGSHSGRGYLEMTGY
;
A
#
# COMPACT_ATOMS: atom_id res chain seq x y z
N PRO A 1 -11.80 7.27 -12.39
CA PRO A 1 -12.39 5.97 -12.68
C PRO A 1 -11.39 5.00 -13.30
N LEU A 2 -11.58 3.73 -13.01
CA LEU A 2 -10.74 2.68 -13.57
C LEU A 2 -11.14 2.40 -15.02
N SER A 3 -10.15 2.08 -15.86
CA SER A 3 -10.41 1.57 -17.20
C SER A 3 -10.90 0.11 -17.12
N GLU A 4 -11.38 -0.43 -18.24
CA GLU A 4 -11.86 -1.83 -18.28
C GLU A 4 -10.78 -2.84 -17.91
N LYS A 5 -9.50 -2.51 -18.09
CA LYS A 5 -8.37 -3.37 -17.80
C LYS A 5 -7.88 -3.27 -16.36
N GLN A 6 -8.41 -2.34 -15.59
CA GLN A 6 -7.97 -2.04 -14.23
C GLN A 6 -9.03 -2.50 -13.24
N SER A 7 -8.64 -3.31 -12.25
CA SER A 7 -9.57 -3.77 -11.20
C SER A 7 -9.52 -2.91 -9.95
N GLY A 8 -8.40 -2.25 -9.67
CA GLY A 8 -8.28 -1.38 -8.50
C GLY A 8 -6.86 -0.97 -8.23
N TRP A 9 -6.68 -0.23 -7.14
CA TRP A 9 -5.35 0.18 -6.69
C TRP A 9 -5.21 0.05 -5.19
N ASP A 10 -3.94 0.02 -4.78
CA ASP A 10 -3.51 0.05 -3.39
C ASP A 10 -2.48 1.16 -3.25
N TRP A 11 -2.72 2.09 -2.32
CA TRP A 11 -1.87 3.25 -2.09
C TRP A 11 -1.37 3.24 -0.66
N PHE A 12 -0.06 3.28 -0.49
CA PHE A 12 0.61 3.30 0.80
C PHE A 12 1.29 4.65 0.99
N SER A 13 0.98 5.34 2.08
CA SER A 13 1.65 6.58 2.48
C SER A 13 2.28 6.34 3.84
N LEU A 14 3.59 6.13 3.88
CA LEU A 14 4.28 5.64 5.06
C LEU A 14 5.25 6.68 5.60
N SER A 15 5.24 6.87 6.92
CA SER A 15 6.18 7.71 7.65
C SER A 15 7.02 6.81 8.54
N LEU A 16 8.29 6.64 8.18
CA LEU A 16 9.22 5.82 8.93
C LEU A 16 9.79 6.60 10.12
N ASP A 17 10.17 5.90 11.17
CA ASP A 17 10.61 6.51 12.42
C ASP A 17 11.92 7.31 12.29
N ASP A 18 12.71 7.05 11.24
CA ASP A 18 13.92 7.79 10.93
C ASP A 18 13.68 9.09 10.14
N GLY A 19 12.41 9.44 9.90
CA GLY A 19 12.04 10.66 9.18
C GLY A 19 11.89 10.48 7.67
N VAL A 20 12.15 9.30 7.13
CA VAL A 20 11.93 8.98 5.72
C VAL A 20 10.44 8.81 5.47
N LYS A 21 9.99 9.26 4.31
CA LYS A 21 8.64 8.97 3.80
C LYS A 21 8.73 8.05 2.59
N LEU A 22 7.93 7.01 2.61
CA LEU A 22 7.82 6.07 1.50
C LEU A 22 6.38 6.08 0.99
N MET A 23 6.22 6.52 -0.26
CA MET A 23 4.96 6.47 -0.97
C MET A 23 4.99 5.27 -1.90
N GLY A 24 4.02 4.39 -1.80
CA GLY A 24 3.95 3.20 -2.64
C GLY A 24 2.60 3.08 -3.30
N PHE A 25 2.60 2.68 -4.56
CA PHE A 25 1.38 2.55 -5.35
C PHE A 25 1.41 1.25 -6.14
N GLN A 26 0.31 0.52 -6.12
CA GLN A 26 0.12 -0.66 -6.94
C GLN A 26 -1.21 -0.59 -7.65
N LEU A 27 -1.18 -0.67 -8.98
CA LEU A 27 -2.35 -0.83 -9.81
C LEU A 27 -2.55 -2.32 -10.08
N ARG A 28 -3.75 -2.84 -9.80
CA ARG A 28 -4.12 -4.22 -10.11
C ARG A 28 -4.92 -4.25 -11.39
N GLN A 29 -4.58 -5.18 -12.28
CA GLN A 29 -5.26 -5.35 -13.56
C GLN A 29 -6.13 -6.59 -13.55
N THR A 30 -7.11 -6.63 -14.45
CA THR A 30 -8.10 -7.73 -14.49
C THR A 30 -7.48 -9.07 -14.89
N ASP A 31 -6.32 -9.05 -15.56
CA ASP A 31 -5.58 -10.28 -15.92
C ASP A 31 -4.72 -10.82 -14.78
N GLY A 32 -4.77 -10.19 -13.60
CA GLY A 32 -3.96 -10.58 -12.44
C GLY A 32 -2.59 -9.93 -12.38
N SER A 33 -2.17 -9.20 -13.42
CA SER A 33 -0.91 -8.48 -13.39
C SER A 33 -1.02 -7.21 -12.56
N THR A 34 0.13 -6.67 -12.15
CA THR A 34 0.21 -5.44 -11.37
C THR A 34 1.23 -4.50 -11.98
N PHE A 35 1.02 -3.21 -11.76
CA PHE A 35 2.00 -2.17 -12.06
C PHE A 35 2.24 -1.39 -10.78
N SER A 36 3.51 -1.20 -10.41
CA SER A 36 3.86 -0.53 -9.18
C SER A 36 4.79 0.64 -9.40
N SER A 37 4.75 1.60 -8.51
CA SER A 37 5.68 2.71 -8.44
C SER A 37 5.84 3.15 -6.99
N SER A 38 6.96 3.79 -6.68
CA SER A 38 7.17 4.33 -5.34
C SER A 38 8.11 5.52 -5.37
N SER A 39 8.06 6.29 -4.28
CA SER A 39 8.95 7.42 -4.02
C SER A 39 9.53 7.31 -2.63
N TRP A 40 10.83 7.38 -2.53
CA TRP A 40 11.58 7.42 -1.28
C TRP A 40 12.01 8.85 -1.03
N ILE A 41 11.57 9.44 0.07
CA ILE A 41 11.79 10.85 0.39
C ILE A 41 12.58 10.94 1.68
N GLU A 42 13.83 11.42 1.56
CA GLU A 42 14.70 11.64 2.72
C GLU A 42 14.21 12.82 3.58
N PRO A 43 14.64 12.92 4.85
CA PRO A 43 14.24 14.04 5.70
C PRO A 43 14.60 15.42 5.14
N ASP A 44 15.65 15.52 4.32
CA ASP A 44 16.07 16.76 3.67
C ASP A 44 15.23 17.09 2.42
N GLY A 45 14.28 16.23 2.05
CA GLY A 45 13.42 16.41 0.89
C GLY A 45 13.94 15.78 -0.40
N SER A 46 15.16 15.22 -0.40
CA SER A 46 15.66 14.53 -1.60
C SER A 46 14.80 13.30 -1.90
N LEU A 47 14.52 13.10 -3.18
CA LEU A 47 13.55 12.11 -3.65
C LEU A 47 14.22 11.13 -4.61
N THR A 48 13.96 9.84 -4.40
CA THR A 48 14.30 8.78 -5.35
C THR A 48 13.01 8.10 -5.79
N SER A 49 12.81 7.98 -7.10
CA SER A 49 11.62 7.33 -7.68
C SER A 49 11.97 5.92 -8.16
N TYR A 50 11.02 5.01 -7.99
CA TYR A 50 11.15 3.62 -8.39
C TYR A 50 10.00 3.24 -9.30
N GLY A 51 10.31 2.48 -10.33
CA GLY A 51 9.33 2.03 -11.30
C GLY A 51 8.76 0.65 -10.99
N ASN A 52 8.11 0.09 -12.00
CA ASN A 52 7.43 -1.20 -11.90
C ASN A 52 8.42 -2.31 -11.50
N LYS A 53 8.00 -3.17 -10.58
CA LYS A 53 8.75 -4.32 -10.01
C LYS A 53 9.86 -3.96 -9.03
N GLU A 54 10.28 -2.70 -8.94
CA GLU A 54 11.25 -2.27 -7.94
C GLU A 54 10.62 -2.14 -6.56
N PHE A 55 9.36 -1.72 -6.50
CA PHE A 55 8.54 -1.72 -5.30
C PHE A 55 7.54 -2.88 -5.41
N VAL A 56 7.51 -3.74 -4.39
CA VAL A 56 6.65 -4.93 -4.39
C VAL A 56 5.74 -4.89 -3.17
N ALA A 57 4.44 -5.03 -3.41
CA ALA A 57 3.42 -5.13 -2.36
C ALA A 57 2.74 -6.49 -2.46
N LYS A 58 2.85 -7.29 -1.39
CA LYS A 58 2.27 -8.63 -1.32
C LYS A 58 1.22 -8.69 -0.21
N PRO A 59 -0.04 -9.00 -0.53
CA PRO A 59 -1.04 -9.20 0.50
C PRO A 59 -0.73 -10.46 1.31
N LEU A 60 -0.88 -10.36 2.62
CA LEU A 60 -0.60 -11.47 3.54
C LEU A 60 -1.88 -12.11 4.06
N ASN A 61 -2.83 -11.31 4.54
CA ASN A 61 -4.06 -11.79 5.14
C ASN A 61 -5.25 -11.08 4.54
N LEU A 62 -6.31 -11.84 4.26
CA LEU A 62 -7.61 -11.28 3.89
C LEU A 62 -8.48 -11.13 5.13
N HIS A 63 -9.18 -10.01 5.20
CA HIS A 63 -10.15 -9.72 6.24
C HIS A 63 -11.50 -9.46 5.59
N THR A 64 -12.55 -9.99 6.20
CA THR A 64 -13.91 -9.83 5.69
C THR A 64 -14.55 -8.59 6.29
N VAL A 65 -14.98 -7.67 5.43
CA VAL A 65 -15.75 -6.49 5.80
C VAL A 65 -17.05 -6.53 5.00
N GLY A 66 -18.17 -6.84 5.68
CA GLY A 66 -19.43 -7.12 4.99
C GLY A 66 -19.28 -8.34 4.08
N GLU A 67 -19.54 -8.17 2.78
CA GLU A 67 -19.35 -9.22 1.78
C GLU A 67 -17.99 -9.15 1.08
N LYS A 68 -17.17 -8.16 1.43
CA LYS A 68 -15.88 -7.93 0.81
C LYS A 68 -14.77 -8.65 1.56
N LYS A 69 -13.82 -9.19 0.81
CA LYS A 69 -12.56 -9.71 1.36
C LYS A 69 -11.44 -8.85 0.83
N LEU A 70 -10.65 -8.27 1.72
CA LEU A 70 -9.57 -7.38 1.33
C LEU A 70 -8.36 -7.57 2.23
N PRO A 71 -7.15 -7.30 1.70
CA PRO A 71 -5.93 -7.48 2.48
C PRO A 71 -5.73 -6.30 3.43
N THR A 72 -5.71 -6.60 4.72
CA THR A 72 -5.46 -5.61 5.76
C THR A 72 -4.06 -5.76 6.35
N ARG A 73 -3.28 -6.66 5.80
CA ARG A 73 -1.90 -6.89 6.18
C ARG A 73 -1.10 -7.18 4.92
N TRP A 74 0.02 -6.48 4.77
CA TRP A 74 0.85 -6.51 3.57
C TRP A 74 2.32 -6.69 3.92
N ARG A 75 3.07 -7.28 3.01
CA ARG A 75 4.52 -7.21 3.00
C ARG A 75 4.95 -6.28 1.88
N LEU A 76 5.75 -5.28 2.22
CA LEU A 76 6.29 -4.34 1.26
C LEU A 76 7.80 -4.52 1.15
N LEU A 77 8.29 -4.56 -0.07
CA LEU A 77 9.69 -4.74 -0.39
C LEU A 77 10.17 -3.61 -1.28
N LEU A 78 11.29 -2.99 -0.89
CA LEU A 78 12.02 -2.05 -1.71
C LEU A 78 13.50 -2.37 -1.53
N LYS A 79 14.03 -3.21 -2.40
CA LYS A 79 15.35 -3.82 -2.24
C LYS A 79 16.47 -2.78 -2.19
N ASP A 80 16.40 -1.76 -3.06
CA ASP A 80 17.42 -0.72 -3.14
C ASP A 80 17.62 0.03 -1.82
N LYS A 81 16.58 0.12 -1.01
CA LYS A 81 16.63 0.78 0.31
C LYS A 81 16.60 -0.20 1.48
N ASN A 82 16.79 -1.48 1.20
CA ASN A 82 16.76 -2.54 2.22
C ASN A 82 15.45 -2.54 3.02
N VAL A 83 14.34 -2.23 2.36
CA VAL A 83 13.01 -2.27 2.98
C VAL A 83 12.41 -3.65 2.81
N ASP A 84 12.06 -4.26 3.92
CA ASP A 84 11.27 -5.47 4.03
C ASP A 84 10.41 -5.33 5.28
N VAL A 85 9.20 -4.86 5.10
CA VAL A 85 8.31 -4.51 6.21
C VAL A 85 6.96 -5.18 6.08
N THR A 86 6.32 -5.34 7.23
CA THR A 86 4.91 -5.69 7.32
C THR A 86 4.13 -4.41 7.62
N VAL A 87 3.09 -4.18 6.85
CA VAL A 87 2.14 -3.09 7.02
C VAL A 87 0.83 -3.69 7.48
N LYS A 88 0.35 -3.29 8.65
CA LYS A 88 -0.84 -3.85 9.27
C LYS A 88 -1.86 -2.75 9.56
N ALA A 89 -3.09 -2.97 9.13
CA ALA A 89 -4.20 -2.07 9.43
C ALA A 89 -4.44 -2.01 10.94
N ILE A 90 -4.58 -0.79 11.48
CA ILE A 90 -4.97 -0.58 12.88
C ILE A 90 -6.45 -0.86 13.05
N ASN A 91 -7.26 -0.43 12.08
CA ASN A 91 -8.69 -0.75 12.04
C ASN A 91 -9.01 -1.51 10.74
N PRO A 92 -9.09 -2.85 10.77
CA PRO A 92 -9.36 -3.62 9.56
C PRO A 92 -10.76 -3.39 8.97
N ASN A 93 -11.67 -2.79 9.70
CA ASN A 93 -13.04 -2.51 9.26
C ASN A 93 -13.22 -1.08 8.69
N ALA A 94 -12.14 -0.43 8.26
CA ALA A 94 -12.16 0.97 7.81
C ALA A 94 -12.71 1.12 6.37
N TRP A 95 -13.83 0.49 6.09
CA TRP A 95 -14.51 0.56 4.79
C TRP A 95 -15.38 1.81 4.69
N MET A 96 -15.20 2.56 3.59
CA MET A 96 -15.97 3.76 3.30
C MET A 96 -16.99 3.44 2.23
N ASN A 97 -18.26 3.43 2.61
CA ASN A 97 -19.37 3.09 1.70
C ASN A 97 -19.92 4.35 1.02
N LEU A 98 -19.12 4.92 0.14
CA LEU A 98 -19.46 6.11 -0.65
C LEU A 98 -19.85 5.69 -2.07
N SER A 99 -20.10 6.68 -2.96
CA SER A 99 -20.45 6.43 -4.36
C SER A 99 -19.37 5.62 -5.08
N ILE A 100 -18.08 5.81 -4.71
CA ILE A 100 -16.98 4.94 -5.08
C ILE A 100 -16.52 4.28 -3.78
N PRO A 101 -16.89 3.01 -3.53
CA PRO A 101 -16.51 2.37 -2.28
C PRO A 101 -15.02 2.10 -2.22
N TYR A 102 -14.41 2.39 -1.08
CA TYR A 102 -12.99 2.11 -0.85
C TYR A 102 -12.73 1.86 0.64
N TRP A 103 -11.59 1.22 0.91
CA TRP A 103 -11.07 1.05 2.26
C TRP A 103 -9.96 2.08 2.46
N GLU A 104 -10.00 2.80 3.57
CA GLU A 104 -8.97 3.78 3.91
C GLU A 104 -8.77 3.78 5.42
N GLY A 105 -7.53 3.64 5.86
CA GLY A 105 -7.26 3.64 7.29
C GLY A 105 -5.80 3.70 7.64
N PRO A 106 -5.49 3.98 8.93
CA PRO A 106 -4.14 4.01 9.42
C PRO A 106 -3.53 2.61 9.50
N VAL A 107 -2.20 2.56 9.34
CA VAL A 107 -1.43 1.32 9.40
C VAL A 107 -0.22 1.48 10.31
N GLU A 108 0.25 0.35 10.83
CA GLU A 108 1.52 0.23 11.56
C GLU A 108 2.53 -0.51 10.69
N ILE A 109 3.79 -0.11 10.80
CA ILE A 109 4.90 -0.67 10.03
C ILE A 109 5.88 -1.32 10.98
N SER A 110 6.29 -2.55 10.66
CA SER A 110 7.30 -3.29 11.41
C SER A 110 8.18 -4.10 10.48
N GLY A 111 9.33 -4.53 10.96
CA GLY A 111 10.30 -5.30 10.18
C GLY A 111 11.62 -4.57 10.07
N SER A 112 12.17 -4.43 8.85
CA SER A 112 13.43 -3.71 8.62
C SER A 112 13.37 -2.25 9.06
N HIS A 113 12.18 -1.67 9.02
CA HIS A 113 11.88 -0.30 9.43
C HIS A 113 10.61 -0.32 10.25
N SER A 114 10.42 0.68 11.08
CA SER A 114 9.18 0.87 11.85
C SER A 114 8.61 2.25 11.58
N GLY A 115 7.32 2.40 11.84
CA GLY A 115 6.65 3.66 11.62
C GLY A 115 5.14 3.49 11.54
N ARG A 116 4.51 4.51 10.98
CA ARG A 116 3.07 4.57 10.80
C ARG A 116 2.74 5.13 9.43
N GLY A 117 1.51 4.95 9.01
CA GLY A 117 1.08 5.50 7.75
C GLY A 117 -0.40 5.28 7.50
N TYR A 118 -0.73 5.39 6.24
CA TYR A 118 -2.08 5.25 5.73
C TYR A 118 -2.09 4.31 4.54
N LEU A 119 -3.18 3.57 4.41
CA LEU A 119 -3.44 2.68 3.28
C LEU A 119 -4.81 3.02 2.70
N GLU A 120 -4.87 3.15 1.38
CA GLU A 120 -6.10 3.30 0.63
C GLU A 120 -6.19 2.20 -0.42
N MET A 121 -7.32 1.50 -0.46
CA MET A 121 -7.53 0.37 -1.38
C MET A 121 -8.89 0.49 -2.07
N THR A 122 -8.92 0.21 -3.37
CA THR A 122 -10.15 0.18 -4.14
C THR A 122 -10.26 -1.11 -4.96
N GLY A 123 -11.47 -1.46 -5.39
CA GLY A 123 -11.70 -2.56 -6.32
C GLY A 123 -11.74 -3.95 -5.69
N TYR A 124 -12.05 -4.03 -4.43
CA TYR A 124 -12.23 -5.31 -3.76
C TYR A 124 -13.69 -5.70 -3.62
#